data_54dc2c3365f4eff97d347679664039c8
#
_entry.id   54dc2c3365f4eff97d347679664039c8
#
_cell.length_a   1.000
_cell.length_b   1.000
_cell.length_c   1.000
_cell.angle_alpha   90.00
_cell.angle_beta   90.00
_cell.angle_gamma   90.00
#
_symmetry.space_group_name_H-M   'P 1'
#
loop_
_entity.id
_entity.type
_entity.pdbx_description
1 polymer ?
#
loop_
_entity_poly.entity_id
_entity_poly.type
_entity_poly.pdbx_seq_one_letter_code
_entity_poly.pdbx_strand_id
1 'polypeptide(L)'
;DYHNQHAIVKDGGWNIADAVQRSYDVEGMHIGTVAAGRIGLDALRKMKPFDVHLHYFDRHKLPDNVEKELNLTFHDSVESLVKVCDVVTINCPLHPETENLFDDKLISKMKKGAYIINTARGKICNREAIAKALKSGQLSGYAGDVWFPQPAPNDHVWRSMPNHGMTPHTSGT
;
A
#
# COMPACT_ATOMS: atom_id res chain seq x y z
N ASP A 1 -0.34 -8.17 -11.11
CA ASP A 1 0.30 -9.39 -11.66
C ASP A 1 0.81 -9.25 -13.11
N TYR A 2 0.64 -8.06 -13.71
CA TYR A 2 0.98 -7.81 -15.13
C TYR A 2 2.43 -8.22 -15.50
N HIS A 3 3.42 -7.85 -14.70
CA HIS A 3 4.83 -8.15 -15.01
C HIS A 3 5.11 -9.65 -15.09
N ASN A 4 4.55 -10.43 -14.18
CA ASN A 4 4.72 -11.89 -14.19
C ASN A 4 4.03 -12.52 -15.39
N GLN A 5 2.79 -12.11 -15.67
CA GLN A 5 2.03 -12.62 -16.81
C GLN A 5 2.68 -12.20 -18.14
N HIS A 6 3.18 -10.97 -18.24
CA HIS A 6 3.93 -10.53 -19.41
C HIS A 6 5.18 -11.39 -19.66
N ALA A 7 5.96 -11.69 -18.63
CA ALA A 7 7.15 -12.53 -18.74
C ALA A 7 6.79 -13.96 -19.19
N ILE A 8 5.75 -14.55 -18.57
CA ILE A 8 5.26 -15.90 -18.93
C ILE A 8 4.84 -15.96 -20.41
N VAL A 9 4.01 -15.00 -20.85
CA VAL A 9 3.52 -14.98 -22.24
C VAL A 9 4.66 -14.72 -23.22
N LYS A 10 5.58 -13.83 -22.91
CA LYS A 10 6.76 -13.55 -23.74
C LYS A 10 7.66 -14.80 -23.91
N ASP A 11 7.72 -15.66 -22.88
CA ASP A 11 8.48 -16.92 -22.89
C ASP A 11 7.68 -18.10 -23.46
N GLY A 12 6.54 -17.84 -24.11
CA GLY A 12 5.71 -18.85 -24.77
C GLY A 12 4.70 -19.57 -23.87
N GLY A 13 4.60 -19.19 -22.59
CA GLY A 13 3.63 -19.74 -21.66
C GLY A 13 2.23 -19.12 -21.81
N TRP A 14 1.21 -19.83 -21.33
CA TRP A 14 -0.18 -19.37 -21.31
C TRP A 14 -0.93 -19.99 -20.14
N ASN A 15 -1.07 -19.25 -19.03
CA ASN A 15 -1.71 -19.78 -17.82
C ASN A 15 -2.74 -18.77 -17.23
N ILE A 16 -3.91 -18.74 -17.83
CA ILE A 16 -5.02 -17.88 -17.38
C ILE A 16 -5.56 -18.29 -16.00
N ALA A 17 -5.57 -19.60 -15.69
CA ALA A 17 -6.14 -20.09 -14.43
C ALA A 17 -5.39 -19.57 -13.20
N ASP A 18 -4.06 -19.51 -13.27
CA ASP A 18 -3.22 -18.94 -12.20
C ASP A 18 -3.44 -17.42 -12.05
N ALA A 19 -3.56 -16.70 -13.16
CA ALA A 19 -3.86 -15.26 -13.13
C ALA A 19 -5.19 -14.97 -12.46
N VAL A 20 -6.25 -15.71 -12.82
CA VAL A 20 -7.61 -15.53 -12.28
C VAL A 20 -7.65 -15.79 -10.77
N GLN A 21 -6.95 -16.80 -10.26
CA GLN A 21 -6.91 -17.10 -8.82
C GLN A 21 -6.28 -16.00 -7.96
N ARG A 22 -5.47 -15.12 -8.57
CA ARG A 22 -4.73 -14.07 -7.87
C ARG A 22 -5.18 -12.65 -8.23
N SER A 23 -6.19 -12.52 -9.07
CA SER A 23 -6.75 -11.24 -9.51
C SER A 23 -8.07 -10.97 -8.81
N TYR A 24 -8.24 -9.75 -8.36
CA TYR A 24 -9.44 -9.28 -7.67
C TYR A 24 -9.88 -7.96 -8.30
N ASP A 25 -11.19 -7.76 -8.37
CA ASP A 25 -11.74 -6.46 -8.72
C ASP A 25 -11.48 -5.46 -7.58
N VAL A 26 -11.25 -4.21 -7.95
CA VAL A 26 -11.04 -3.15 -6.95
C VAL A 26 -12.37 -2.64 -6.38
N GLU A 27 -13.48 -2.83 -7.12
CA GLU A 27 -14.83 -2.49 -6.69
C GLU A 27 -15.16 -3.11 -5.33
N GLY A 28 -15.74 -2.33 -4.44
CA GLY A 28 -16.09 -2.74 -3.09
C GLY A 28 -14.92 -2.87 -2.11
N MET A 29 -13.67 -2.71 -2.56
CA MET A 29 -12.53 -2.73 -1.63
C MET A 29 -12.50 -1.51 -0.72
N HIS A 30 -11.99 -1.70 0.49
CA HIS A 30 -11.70 -0.64 1.44
C HIS A 30 -10.28 -0.11 1.22
N ILE A 31 -10.16 1.13 0.76
CA ILE A 31 -8.89 1.79 0.46
C ILE A 31 -8.67 2.93 1.44
N GLY A 32 -7.54 2.90 2.15
CA GLY A 32 -7.20 3.89 3.15
C GLY A 32 -5.89 4.61 2.89
N THR A 33 -5.83 5.89 3.26
CA THR A 33 -4.58 6.67 3.27
C THR A 33 -4.12 6.98 4.69
N VAL A 34 -2.83 6.78 4.95
CA VAL A 34 -2.15 7.33 6.13
C VAL A 34 -1.61 8.70 5.76
N ALA A 35 -2.19 9.72 6.32
CA ALA A 35 -2.16 11.14 5.99
C ALA A 35 -3.00 11.49 4.75
N ALA A 36 -3.94 12.44 4.97
CA ALA A 36 -4.87 12.94 3.96
C ALA A 36 -4.53 14.39 3.55
N GLY A 37 -3.23 14.68 3.44
CA GLY A 37 -2.73 15.91 2.83
C GLY A 37 -3.01 15.96 1.32
N ARG A 38 -2.36 16.89 0.60
CA ARG A 38 -2.59 17.07 -0.85
C ARG A 38 -2.48 15.77 -1.64
N ILE A 39 -1.44 14.95 -1.40
CA ILE A 39 -1.21 13.71 -2.14
C ILE A 39 -2.22 12.63 -1.74
N GLY A 40 -2.37 12.37 -0.44
CA GLY A 40 -3.27 11.32 0.05
C GLY A 40 -4.72 11.59 -0.32
N LEU A 41 -5.18 12.83 -0.17
CA LEU A 41 -6.54 13.22 -0.55
C LEU A 41 -6.77 13.14 -2.06
N ASP A 42 -5.78 13.55 -2.88
CA ASP A 42 -5.87 13.45 -4.33
C ASP A 42 -5.90 12.00 -4.81
N ALA A 43 -5.15 11.11 -4.16
CA ALA A 43 -5.22 9.68 -4.42
C ALA A 43 -6.63 9.13 -4.14
N LEU A 44 -7.24 9.49 -3.01
CA LEU A 44 -8.61 9.08 -2.69
C LEU A 44 -9.64 9.63 -3.70
N ARG A 45 -9.49 10.89 -4.15
CA ARG A 45 -10.35 11.45 -5.18
C ARG A 45 -10.30 10.65 -6.48
N LYS A 46 -9.11 10.22 -6.88
CA LYS A 46 -8.91 9.41 -8.10
C LYS A 46 -9.43 7.99 -7.95
N MET A 47 -9.54 7.48 -6.73
CA MET A 47 -10.11 6.16 -6.46
C MET A 47 -11.63 6.14 -6.40
N LYS A 48 -12.29 7.28 -6.12
CA LYS A 48 -13.75 7.36 -6.03
C LYS A 48 -14.51 6.73 -7.20
N PRO A 49 -14.13 6.93 -8.49
CA PRO A 49 -14.84 6.36 -9.63
C PRO A 49 -14.79 4.82 -9.73
N PHE A 50 -14.01 4.16 -8.88
CA PHE A 50 -13.87 2.70 -8.88
C PHE A 50 -14.83 1.99 -7.91
N ASP A 51 -15.83 2.72 -7.36
CA ASP A 51 -16.82 2.20 -6.43
C ASP A 51 -16.23 1.49 -5.19
N VAL A 52 -15.22 2.13 -4.61
CA VAL A 52 -14.48 1.69 -3.42
C VAL A 52 -14.94 2.42 -2.16
N HIS A 53 -14.73 1.80 -1.00
CA HIS A 53 -14.91 2.45 0.30
C HIS A 53 -13.65 3.20 0.70
N LEU A 54 -13.75 4.52 0.84
CA LEU A 54 -12.60 5.39 1.08
C LEU A 54 -12.43 5.71 2.56
N HIS A 55 -11.21 5.51 3.06
CA HIS A 55 -10.84 5.71 4.45
C HIS A 55 -9.60 6.59 4.57
N TYR A 56 -9.50 7.31 5.69
CA TYR A 56 -8.29 8.07 5.98
C TYR A 56 -7.99 8.16 7.47
N PHE A 57 -6.72 8.28 7.77
CA PHE A 57 -6.19 8.76 9.03
C PHE A 57 -5.36 10.02 8.77
N ASP A 58 -5.59 11.04 9.56
CA ASP A 58 -4.72 12.22 9.63
C ASP A 58 -4.72 12.74 11.06
N ARG A 59 -3.70 13.51 11.44
CA ARG A 59 -3.64 14.19 12.75
C ARG A 59 -4.75 15.21 12.93
N HIS A 60 -5.27 15.73 11.83
CA HIS A 60 -6.38 16.65 11.77
C HIS A 60 -7.47 16.10 10.88
N LYS A 61 -8.68 16.05 11.42
CA LYS A 61 -9.85 15.65 10.64
C LYS A 61 -10.06 16.63 9.48
N LEU A 62 -10.40 16.08 8.31
CA LEU A 62 -10.73 16.89 7.14
C LEU A 62 -12.04 17.67 7.37
N PRO A 63 -12.24 18.79 6.64
CA PRO A 63 -13.52 19.50 6.67
C PRO A 63 -14.69 18.61 6.26
N ASP A 64 -15.84 18.77 6.91
CA ASP A 64 -17.04 17.95 6.69
C ASP A 64 -17.52 17.94 5.24
N ASN A 65 -17.35 19.06 4.52
CA ASN A 65 -17.72 19.13 3.10
C ASN A 65 -16.84 18.23 2.24
N VAL A 66 -15.55 18.07 2.56
CA VAL A 66 -14.62 17.17 1.84
C VAL A 66 -14.96 15.70 2.15
N GLU A 67 -15.24 15.39 3.42
CA GLU A 67 -15.66 14.03 3.80
C GLU A 67 -16.95 13.63 3.08
N LYS A 68 -17.93 14.53 3.04
CA LYS A 68 -19.20 14.28 2.34
C LYS A 68 -19.02 14.15 0.82
N GLU A 69 -18.23 15.04 0.20
CA GLU A 69 -17.94 14.98 -1.25
C GLU A 69 -17.43 13.61 -1.69
N LEU A 70 -16.53 13.04 -0.90
CA LEU A 70 -15.84 11.80 -1.23
C LEU A 70 -16.40 10.57 -0.50
N ASN A 71 -17.39 10.76 0.37
CA ASN A 71 -17.92 9.72 1.26
C ASN A 71 -16.79 9.05 2.08
N LEU A 72 -15.94 9.87 2.70
CA LEU A 72 -14.78 9.40 3.46
C LEU A 72 -15.15 8.94 4.86
N THR A 73 -14.50 7.87 5.31
CA THR A 73 -14.53 7.43 6.71
C THR A 73 -13.23 7.85 7.40
N PHE A 74 -13.34 8.71 8.41
CA PHE A 74 -12.23 9.09 9.28
C PHE A 74 -11.91 8.01 10.29
N HIS A 75 -10.63 7.81 10.58
CA HIS A 75 -10.12 6.97 11.65
C HIS A 75 -9.28 7.79 12.62
N ASP A 76 -9.45 7.55 13.91
CA ASP A 76 -8.72 8.24 15.00
C ASP A 76 -7.30 7.73 15.20
N SER A 77 -6.96 6.60 14.59
CA SER A 77 -5.63 5.99 14.68
C SER A 77 -5.28 5.24 13.40
N VAL A 78 -3.98 5.08 13.13
CA VAL A 78 -3.50 4.22 12.03
C VAL A 78 -3.94 2.79 12.26
N GLU A 79 -3.96 2.31 13.53
CA GLU A 79 -4.41 0.96 13.86
C GLU A 79 -5.87 0.72 13.47
N SER A 80 -6.78 1.66 13.74
CA SER A 80 -8.19 1.53 13.37
C SER A 80 -8.39 1.54 11.85
N LEU A 81 -7.60 2.35 11.13
CA LEU A 81 -7.58 2.39 9.67
C LEU A 81 -7.17 1.04 9.07
N VAL A 82 -6.01 0.51 9.47
CA VAL A 82 -5.45 -0.70 8.83
C VAL A 82 -6.26 -1.96 9.07
N LYS A 83 -7.05 -2.02 10.16
CA LYS A 83 -7.93 -3.15 10.46
C LYS A 83 -9.05 -3.35 9.44
N VAL A 84 -9.48 -2.28 8.78
CA VAL A 84 -10.64 -2.32 7.87
C VAL A 84 -10.24 -2.23 6.40
N CYS A 85 -9.03 -1.77 6.09
CA CYS A 85 -8.60 -1.54 4.72
C CYS A 85 -8.02 -2.80 4.07
N ASP A 86 -8.39 -3.02 2.81
CA ASP A 86 -7.80 -4.01 1.93
C ASP A 86 -6.51 -3.48 1.30
N VAL A 87 -6.47 -2.17 1.03
CA VAL A 87 -5.31 -1.46 0.50
C VAL A 87 -5.00 -0.24 1.36
N VAL A 88 -3.75 -0.08 1.78
CA VAL A 88 -3.29 1.08 2.54
C VAL A 88 -2.20 1.80 1.76
N THR A 89 -2.43 3.08 1.43
CA THR A 89 -1.42 3.94 0.83
C THR A 89 -0.81 4.89 1.87
N ILE A 90 0.51 4.99 1.88
CA ILE A 90 1.27 5.78 2.86
C ILE A 90 1.67 7.11 2.21
N ASN A 91 1.19 8.21 2.78
CA ASN A 91 1.41 9.57 2.28
C ASN A 91 1.88 10.53 3.38
N CYS A 92 2.21 10.01 4.58
CA CYS A 92 2.72 10.80 5.68
C CYS A 92 4.20 11.14 5.48
N PRO A 93 4.68 12.28 6.00
CA PRO A 93 6.10 12.60 6.03
C PRO A 93 6.86 11.69 7.00
N LEU A 94 8.17 11.56 6.80
CA LEU A 94 9.05 10.86 7.74
C LEU A 94 9.40 11.80 8.90
N HIS A 95 8.96 11.41 10.09
CA HIS A 95 9.27 12.02 11.37
C HIS A 95 9.61 10.92 12.38
N PRO A 96 10.14 11.24 13.57
CA PRO A 96 10.40 10.22 14.58
C PRO A 96 9.18 9.33 14.89
N GLU A 97 7.96 9.90 14.88
CA GLU A 97 6.71 9.19 15.15
C GLU A 97 6.25 8.29 14.00
N THR A 98 6.76 8.49 12.79
CA THR A 98 6.40 7.71 11.60
C THR A 98 7.52 6.78 11.13
N GLU A 99 8.72 6.87 11.72
CA GLU A 99 9.80 5.93 11.44
C GLU A 99 9.45 4.54 11.97
N ASN A 100 9.54 3.53 11.09
CA ASN A 100 9.09 2.15 11.36
C ASN A 100 7.62 2.04 11.81
N LEU A 101 6.76 2.97 11.42
CA LEU A 101 5.33 2.92 11.75
C LEU A 101 4.69 1.60 11.32
N PHE A 102 5.04 1.11 10.13
CA PHE A 102 4.61 -0.21 9.65
C PHE A 102 5.60 -1.28 10.08
N ASP A 103 5.53 -1.62 11.36
CA ASP A 103 6.27 -2.70 12.02
C ASP A 103 5.45 -4.01 12.06
N ASP A 104 6.04 -5.08 12.64
CA ASP A 104 5.35 -6.37 12.83
C ASP A 104 4.02 -6.22 13.60
N LYS A 105 3.97 -5.34 14.59
CA LYS A 105 2.80 -5.14 15.43
C LYS A 105 1.65 -4.50 14.63
N LEU A 106 1.92 -3.43 13.87
CA LEU A 106 0.89 -2.78 13.07
C LEU A 106 0.46 -3.67 11.91
N ILE A 107 1.40 -4.30 11.21
CA ILE A 107 1.11 -5.19 10.08
C ILE A 107 0.26 -6.40 10.52
N SER A 108 0.48 -6.93 11.73
CA SER A 108 -0.35 -8.03 12.27
C SER A 108 -1.80 -7.63 12.52
N LYS A 109 -2.12 -6.33 12.57
CA LYS A 109 -3.50 -5.80 12.72
C LYS A 109 -4.20 -5.60 11.39
N MET A 110 -3.48 -5.61 10.28
CA MET A 110 -4.06 -5.49 8.95
C MET A 110 -4.90 -6.72 8.61
N LYS A 111 -5.85 -6.54 7.69
CA LYS A 111 -6.54 -7.70 7.11
C LYS A 111 -5.52 -8.67 6.52
N LYS A 112 -5.75 -9.97 6.71
CA LYS A 112 -4.97 -10.99 6.02
C LYS A 112 -5.15 -10.83 4.51
N GLY A 113 -4.04 -10.77 3.80
CA GLY A 113 -4.05 -10.56 2.35
C GLY A 113 -4.13 -9.09 1.91
N ALA A 114 -4.00 -8.14 2.83
CA ALA A 114 -3.98 -6.72 2.50
C ALA A 114 -2.75 -6.31 1.67
N TYR A 115 -2.85 -5.13 1.06
CA TYR A 115 -1.79 -4.52 0.25
C TYR A 115 -1.30 -3.23 0.89
N ILE A 116 -0.01 -2.96 0.76
CA ILE A 116 0.61 -1.69 1.15
C ILE A 116 1.22 -1.02 -0.08
N ILE A 117 0.99 0.29 -0.21
CA ILE A 117 1.62 1.16 -1.21
C ILE A 117 2.41 2.24 -0.47
N ASN A 118 3.71 2.33 -0.71
CA ASN A 118 4.57 3.33 -0.09
C ASN A 118 5.28 4.17 -1.15
N THR A 119 4.77 5.37 -1.38
CA THR A 119 5.39 6.40 -2.21
C THR A 119 5.88 7.59 -1.37
N ALA A 120 5.89 7.46 -0.05
CA ALA A 120 6.29 8.51 0.88
C ALA A 120 7.79 8.47 1.22
N ARG A 121 8.20 7.60 2.14
CA ARG A 121 9.61 7.41 2.53
C ARG A 121 9.86 5.96 2.97
N GLY A 122 11.02 5.41 2.58
CA GLY A 122 11.38 4.01 2.84
C GLY A 122 11.39 3.63 4.32
N LYS A 123 11.90 4.52 5.17
CA LYS A 123 11.99 4.30 6.63
C LYS A 123 10.63 4.24 7.37
N ILE A 124 9.52 4.59 6.74
CA ILE A 124 8.20 4.48 7.37
C ILE A 124 7.79 3.01 7.53
N CYS A 125 8.29 2.15 6.65
CA CYS A 125 8.07 0.71 6.73
C CYS A 125 9.31 0.00 7.27
N ASN A 126 9.14 -0.85 8.28
CA ASN A 126 10.18 -1.78 8.69
C ASN A 126 10.33 -2.85 7.59
N ARG A 127 11.49 -2.89 6.96
CA ARG A 127 11.73 -3.73 5.77
C ARG A 127 11.68 -5.22 6.05
N GLU A 128 12.15 -5.63 7.24
CA GLU A 128 12.13 -7.02 7.68
C GLU A 128 10.68 -7.47 7.97
N ALA A 129 9.88 -6.60 8.60
CA ALA A 129 8.47 -6.86 8.87
C ALA A 129 7.65 -6.99 7.58
N ILE A 130 7.86 -6.11 6.59
CA ILE A 130 7.23 -6.20 5.27
C ILE A 130 7.60 -7.53 4.57
N ALA A 131 8.91 -7.86 4.50
CA ALA A 131 9.37 -9.08 3.85
C ALA A 131 8.81 -10.35 4.51
N LYS A 132 8.76 -10.38 5.85
CA LYS A 132 8.16 -11.46 6.64
C LYS A 132 6.66 -11.59 6.38
N ALA A 133 5.93 -10.48 6.35
CA ALA A 133 4.49 -10.46 6.12
C ALA A 133 4.12 -10.95 4.71
N LEU A 134 4.90 -10.60 3.69
CA LEU A 134 4.73 -11.10 2.32
C LEU A 134 5.01 -12.61 2.24
N LYS A 135 6.08 -13.09 2.88
CA LYS A 135 6.42 -14.52 2.91
C LYS A 135 5.36 -15.37 3.63
N SER A 136 4.73 -14.84 4.67
CA SER A 136 3.69 -15.54 5.43
C SER A 136 2.29 -15.44 4.83
N GLY A 137 2.09 -14.60 3.80
CA GLY A 137 0.77 -14.30 3.24
C GLY A 137 -0.12 -13.42 4.15
N GLN A 138 0.47 -12.77 5.18
CA GLN A 138 -0.22 -11.72 5.93
C GLN A 138 -0.50 -10.52 5.03
N LEU A 139 0.45 -10.16 4.17
CA LEU A 139 0.27 -9.23 3.07
C LEU A 139 0.26 -9.99 1.74
N SER A 140 -0.63 -9.61 0.84
CA SER A 140 -0.66 -10.12 -0.54
C SER A 140 0.27 -9.37 -1.47
N GLY A 141 0.61 -8.13 -1.17
CA GLY A 141 1.53 -7.36 -1.98
C GLY A 141 2.04 -6.08 -1.34
N TYR A 142 3.18 -5.62 -1.83
CA TYR A 142 3.79 -4.34 -1.46
C TYR A 142 4.25 -3.63 -2.73
N ALA A 143 3.82 -2.39 -2.92
CA ALA A 143 4.32 -1.51 -3.97
C ALA A 143 5.15 -0.39 -3.35
N GLY A 144 6.43 -0.30 -3.70
CA GLY A 144 7.35 0.67 -3.14
C GLY A 144 8.06 1.47 -4.22
N ASP A 145 8.05 2.79 -4.06
CA ASP A 145 8.83 3.72 -4.88
C ASP A 145 10.01 4.33 -4.11
N VAL A 146 10.08 4.05 -2.81
CA VAL A 146 11.04 4.63 -1.86
C VAL A 146 11.73 3.56 -1.03
N TRP A 147 13.02 3.72 -0.78
CA TRP A 147 13.91 2.73 -0.20
C TRP A 147 14.74 3.31 0.95
N PHE A 148 15.32 2.45 1.78
CA PHE A 148 16.33 2.85 2.73
C PHE A 148 17.32 1.68 2.99
N PRO A 149 18.63 1.88 2.73
CA PRO A 149 19.21 3.04 2.04
C PRO A 149 18.72 3.20 0.60
N GLN A 150 18.93 4.36 0.00
CA GLN A 150 18.58 4.63 -1.39
C GLN A 150 19.83 5.16 -2.13
N PRO A 151 20.28 4.48 -3.22
CA PRO A 151 19.71 3.27 -3.82
C PRO A 151 19.81 2.06 -2.88
N ALA A 152 18.87 1.12 -3.01
CA ALA A 152 18.93 -0.12 -2.26
C ALA A 152 20.11 -0.98 -2.73
N PRO A 153 20.98 -1.51 -1.84
CA PRO A 153 22.06 -2.44 -2.18
C PRO A 153 21.57 -3.69 -2.90
N ASN A 154 22.46 -4.40 -3.58
CA ASN A 154 22.09 -5.57 -4.34
C ASN A 154 21.56 -6.74 -3.48
N ASP A 155 22.01 -6.83 -2.23
CA ASP A 155 21.61 -7.82 -1.22
C ASP A 155 20.45 -7.34 -0.33
N HIS A 156 19.86 -6.18 -0.63
CA HIS A 156 18.79 -5.63 0.18
C HIS A 156 17.55 -6.54 0.17
N VAL A 157 16.95 -6.77 1.34
CA VAL A 157 15.82 -7.70 1.54
C VAL A 157 14.65 -7.44 0.58
N TRP A 158 14.38 -6.19 0.22
CA TRP A 158 13.31 -5.84 -0.71
C TRP A 158 13.56 -6.29 -2.15
N ARG A 159 14.81 -6.59 -2.53
CA ARG A 159 15.10 -7.12 -3.87
C ARG A 159 14.72 -8.59 -4.03
N SER A 160 14.57 -9.31 -2.92
CA SER A 160 14.28 -10.76 -2.90
C SER A 160 12.92 -11.13 -2.28
N MET A 161 12.16 -10.15 -1.76
CA MET A 161 10.84 -10.44 -1.21
C MET A 161 9.82 -10.76 -2.32
N PRO A 162 8.84 -11.66 -2.07
CA PRO A 162 7.82 -12.00 -3.05
C PRO A 162 6.76 -10.88 -3.21
N ASN A 163 5.99 -10.93 -4.28
CA ASN A 163 4.78 -10.13 -4.50
C ASN A 163 4.97 -8.63 -4.28
N HIS A 164 6.02 -8.06 -4.87
CA HIS A 164 6.31 -6.64 -4.74
C HIS A 164 6.52 -5.96 -6.10
N GLY A 165 6.16 -4.68 -6.17
CA GLY A 165 6.48 -3.77 -7.26
C GLY A 165 7.50 -2.75 -6.79
N MET A 166 8.58 -2.56 -7.56
CA MET A 166 9.68 -1.65 -7.22
C MET A 166 9.89 -0.63 -8.33
N THR A 167 9.97 0.64 -7.94
CA THR A 167 10.37 1.73 -8.83
C THR A 167 11.46 2.59 -8.17
N PRO A 168 12.32 3.30 -8.94
CA PRO A 168 13.49 3.99 -8.40
C PRO A 168 13.19 5.44 -8.00
N HIS A 169 12.14 5.66 -7.18
CA HIS A 169 11.73 6.97 -6.68
C HIS A 169 11.29 7.93 -7.81
N THR A 170 10.38 7.46 -8.65
CA THR A 170 9.89 8.19 -9.84
C THR A 170 8.42 8.59 -9.76
N SER A 171 7.70 8.24 -8.70
CA SER A 171 6.25 8.52 -8.58
C SER A 171 5.92 10.01 -8.47
N GLY A 172 6.88 10.87 -8.22
CA GLY A 172 6.72 12.33 -8.14
C GLY A 172 7.25 13.11 -9.36
N THR A 173 7.63 12.41 -10.44
CA THR A 173 8.18 13.02 -11.66
C THR A 173 7.16 13.13 -12.78
#